data_5e0ff1e1b6939dca3fa9bb3774140422
#
_entry.id   5e0ff1e1b6939dca3fa9bb3774140422
#
_cell.length_a   1.000
_cell.length_b   1.000
_cell.length_c   1.000
_cell.angle_alpha   90.00
_cell.angle_beta   90.00
_cell.angle_gamma   90.00
#
_symmetry.space_group_name_H-M   'P 1'
#
loop_
_entity.id
_entity.type
_entity.pdbx_description
1 polymer ?
#
loop_
_entity_poly.entity_id
_entity_poly.type
_entity_poly.pdbx_seq_one_letter_code
_entity_poly.pdbx_strand_id
1 'polypeptide(L)' 'MAEVKVYYDRAGNTLTVWFGNPQDECICEETGDEVVLMKDKSGRVIGFEKLNFLATSSQPMRVAFEAVDVGKP' A
#
# COMPACT_ATOMS: atom_id res chain seq x y z
N MET A 1 -10.33 -4.69 -15.44
CA MET A 1 -9.40 -3.54 -15.43
C MET A 1 -8.58 -3.56 -14.16
N ALA A 2 -7.27 -3.47 -14.30
CA ALA A 2 -6.39 -3.41 -13.13
C ALA A 2 -6.40 -2.00 -12.54
N GLU A 3 -6.41 -1.93 -11.24
CA GLU A 3 -6.46 -0.64 -10.56
C GLU A 3 -5.65 -0.72 -9.27
N VAL A 4 -4.85 0.32 -9.01
CA VAL A 4 -4.13 0.46 -7.76
C VAL A 4 -4.64 1.73 -7.10
N LYS A 5 -5.09 1.62 -5.86
CA LYS A 5 -5.55 2.77 -5.08
C LYS A 5 -4.50 3.12 -4.05
N VAL A 6 -4.16 4.39 -3.98
CA VAL A 6 -3.16 4.87 -3.04
C VAL A 6 -3.79 5.98 -2.20
N TYR A 7 -3.72 5.81 -0.89
CA TYR A 7 -4.23 6.81 0.05
C TYR A 7 -3.11 7.23 0.98
N TYR A 8 -3.00 8.52 1.22
CA TYR A 8 -2.08 9.02 2.23
C TYR A 8 -2.84 9.81 3.26
N ASP A 9 -2.84 9.31 4.50
CA ASP A 9 -3.46 10.00 5.63
C ASP A 9 -2.43 10.93 6.25
N ARG A 10 -2.61 12.22 6.04
CA ARG A 10 -1.68 13.22 6.55
C ARG A 10 -1.61 13.24 8.06
N ALA A 11 -2.77 13.14 8.71
CA ALA A 11 -2.82 13.23 10.16
C ALA A 11 -2.09 12.05 10.80
N GLY A 12 -2.29 10.87 10.25
CA GLY A 12 -1.67 9.67 10.78
C GLY A 12 -0.34 9.31 10.15
N ASN A 13 0.07 10.04 9.10
CA ASN A 13 1.31 9.78 8.37
C ASN A 13 1.35 8.32 7.91
N THR A 14 0.26 7.86 7.34
CA THR A 14 0.10 6.47 6.93
C THR A 14 -0.19 6.40 5.45
N LEU A 15 0.57 5.58 4.75
CA LEU A 15 0.36 5.31 3.33
C LEU A 15 -0.34 3.97 3.18
N THR A 16 -1.46 3.94 2.47
CA THR A 16 -2.21 2.72 2.22
C THR A 16 -2.30 2.49 0.73
N VAL A 17 -1.98 1.27 0.31
CA VAL A 17 -2.00 0.90 -1.10
C VAL A 17 -2.84 -0.36 -1.24
N TRP A 18 -3.80 -0.32 -2.17
CA TRP A 18 -4.64 -1.47 -2.49
C TRP A 18 -4.43 -1.86 -3.94
N PHE A 19 -4.15 -3.12 -4.19
CA PHE A 19 -4.10 -3.65 -5.55
C PHE A 19 -5.09 -4.78 -5.76
N GLY A 20 -5.84 -5.15 -4.71
CA GLY A 20 -7.00 -6.00 -4.80
C GLY A 20 -8.21 -5.24 -4.31
N ASN A 21 -9.34 -5.92 -4.19
CA ASN A 21 -10.58 -5.31 -3.72
C ASN A 21 -10.53 -5.16 -2.20
N PRO A 22 -10.59 -3.93 -1.67
CA PRO A 22 -10.56 -3.75 -0.21
C PRO A 22 -11.68 -4.47 0.52
N GLN A 23 -12.81 -4.71 -0.15
CA GLN A 23 -13.91 -5.40 0.48
C GLN A 23 -13.62 -6.88 0.73
N ASP A 24 -12.59 -7.41 0.10
CA ASP A 24 -12.17 -8.79 0.31
C ASP A 24 -11.20 -8.94 1.47
N GLU A 25 -10.88 -7.85 2.15
CA GLU A 25 -9.97 -7.90 3.28
C GLU A 25 -10.53 -8.79 4.38
N CYS A 26 -9.74 -9.74 4.83
CA CYS A 26 -10.14 -10.68 5.86
C CYS A 26 -9.14 -10.72 6.99
N ILE A 27 -7.87 -10.59 6.68
CA ILE A 27 -6.78 -10.72 7.65
C ILE A 27 -5.85 -9.53 7.48
N CYS A 28 -5.48 -8.92 8.62
CA CYS A 28 -4.43 -7.91 8.66
C CYS A 28 -3.26 -8.51 9.42
N GLU A 29 -2.11 -8.51 8.79
CA GLU A 29 -0.93 -9.11 9.39
C GLU A 29 0.15 -8.05 9.55
N GLU A 30 0.60 -7.83 10.78
CA GLU A 30 1.70 -6.91 11.05
C GLU A 30 3.03 -7.59 10.75
N THR A 31 3.88 -6.88 10.02
CA THR A 31 5.26 -7.32 9.84
C THR A 31 6.12 -6.60 10.85
N GLY A 32 7.41 -6.71 10.78
CA GLY A 32 8.28 -6.06 11.75
C GLY A 32 8.67 -4.63 11.41
N ASP A 33 8.28 -4.10 10.25
CA ASP A 33 8.83 -2.83 9.76
C ASP A 33 7.77 -1.74 9.61
N GLU A 34 6.81 -1.71 10.54
CA GLU A 34 5.73 -0.74 10.49
C GLU A 34 4.92 -0.88 9.20
N VAL A 35 4.83 -2.09 8.71
CA VAL A 35 4.03 -2.43 7.54
C VAL A 35 2.99 -3.45 7.93
N VAL A 36 1.74 -3.18 7.56
CA VAL A 36 0.64 -4.09 7.79
C VAL A 36 0.20 -4.61 6.42
N LEU A 37 0.11 -5.93 6.28
CA LEU A 37 -0.35 -6.54 5.05
C LEU A 37 -1.84 -6.84 5.18
N MET A 38 -2.61 -6.48 4.15
CA MET A 38 -4.02 -6.81 4.09
C MET A 38 -4.19 -7.99 3.16
N LYS A 39 -4.84 -9.05 3.65
CA LYS A 39 -4.97 -10.29 2.92
C LYS A 39 -6.44 -10.69 2.76
N ASP A 40 -6.75 -11.40 1.70
CA ASP A 40 -8.08 -11.96 1.52
C ASP A 40 -8.19 -13.28 2.29
N LYS A 41 -9.35 -13.93 2.20
CA LYS A 41 -9.59 -15.14 2.97
C LYS A 41 -8.70 -16.30 2.54
N SER A 42 -8.14 -16.23 1.34
CA SER A 42 -7.22 -17.29 0.88
C SER A 42 -5.78 -17.01 1.30
N GLY A 43 -5.53 -15.89 1.97
CA GLY A 43 -4.19 -15.53 2.42
C GLY A 43 -3.39 -14.74 1.42
N ARG A 44 -4.01 -14.34 0.31
CA ARG A 44 -3.30 -13.56 -0.71
C ARG A 44 -3.26 -12.10 -0.30
N VAL A 45 -2.09 -11.48 -0.44
CA VAL A 45 -1.93 -10.06 -0.13
C VAL A 45 -2.64 -9.23 -1.18
N ILE A 46 -3.55 -8.37 -0.76
CA ILE A 46 -4.31 -7.50 -1.65
C ILE A 46 -4.03 -6.03 -1.39
N GLY A 47 -3.23 -5.73 -0.38
CA GLY A 47 -2.84 -4.36 -0.09
C GLY A 47 -1.88 -4.32 1.07
N PHE A 48 -1.38 -3.12 1.35
CA PHE A 48 -0.52 -2.93 2.51
C PHE A 48 -0.65 -1.52 3.03
N GLU A 49 -0.22 -1.34 4.27
CA GLU A 49 -0.24 -0.06 4.94
C GLU A 49 1.12 0.18 5.55
N LYS A 50 1.71 1.34 5.28
CA LYS A 50 3.00 1.70 5.86
C LYS A 50 2.79 2.81 6.85
N LEU A 51 3.11 2.54 8.11
CA LEU A 51 2.98 3.52 9.19
C LEU A 51 4.23 4.39 9.23
N ASN A 52 4.06 5.61 9.69
CA ASN A 52 5.17 6.58 9.82
C ASN A 52 5.93 6.69 8.50
N PHE A 53 5.16 6.92 7.43
CA PHE A 53 5.72 6.83 6.08
C PHE A 53 6.73 7.93 5.78
N LEU A 54 6.39 9.20 6.07
CA LEU A 54 7.29 10.31 5.82
C LEU A 54 8.12 10.60 7.07
N ALA A 55 9.38 10.98 6.85
CA ALA A 55 10.25 11.38 7.97
C ALA A 55 9.72 12.64 8.65
N THR A 56 9.13 13.55 7.87
CA THR A 56 8.47 14.73 8.43
C THR A 56 7.11 14.86 7.78
N SER A 57 6.08 15.13 8.60
CA SER A 57 4.70 15.18 8.09
C SER A 57 4.42 16.44 7.27
N SER A 58 5.29 17.43 7.31
CA SER A 58 5.12 18.63 6.51
C SER A 58 5.63 18.49 5.08
N GLN A 59 6.26 17.37 4.78
CA GLN A 59 6.84 17.13 3.48
C GLN A 59 5.73 16.90 2.45
N PRO A 60 5.80 17.56 1.27
CA PRO A 60 4.78 17.30 0.24
C PRO A 60 4.88 15.88 -0.28
N MET A 61 3.74 15.33 -0.64
CA MET A 61 3.64 13.94 -1.07
C MET A 61 3.17 13.88 -2.52
N ARG A 62 3.90 13.15 -3.33
CA ARG A 62 3.53 12.88 -4.71
C ARG A 62 3.70 11.41 -5.00
N VAL A 63 2.84 10.89 -5.88
CA VAL A 63 2.96 9.53 -6.37
C VAL A 63 3.24 9.60 -7.87
N ALA A 64 4.31 8.97 -8.30
CA ALA A 64 4.61 8.84 -9.71
C ALA A 64 4.43 7.38 -10.08
N PHE A 65 3.64 7.14 -11.10
CA PHE A 65 3.39 5.79 -11.59
C PHE A 65 4.00 5.64 -12.97
N GLU A 66 4.84 4.63 -13.13
CA GLU A 66 5.48 4.34 -14.42
C GLU A 66 5.43 2.85 -14.65
N ALA A 67 4.95 2.47 -15.82
CA ALA A 67 5.04 1.08 -16.23
C ALA A 67 6.37 0.91 -16.97
N VAL A 68 7.19 0.00 -16.47
CA VAL A 68 8.49 -0.26 -17.07
C VAL A 68 8.52 -1.68 -17.60
N ASP A 69 9.23 -1.82 -18.71
CA ASP A 69 9.32 -3.10 -19.40
C ASP A 69 10.76 -3.56 -19.29
N VAL A 70 11.08 -4.21 -18.17
CA VAL A 70 12.44 -4.65 -17.88
C VAL A 70 12.55 -6.15 -18.08
N GLY A 71 13.77 -6.60 -18.33
CA GLY A 71 14.03 -8.02 -18.50
C GLY A 71 13.62 -8.57 -19.83
N LYS A 72 13.34 -7.74 -20.80
CA LYS A 72 13.01 -8.20 -22.14
C LYS A 72 14.28 -8.51 -22.90
N PRO A 73 14.36 -9.68 -23.52
CA PRO A 73 15.53 -10.00 -24.31
C PRO A 73 15.60 -9.17 -25.57
#